data_5354f29d1d1bfcdfaf45bfcceefd6782
#
_entry.id   5354f29d1d1bfcdfaf45bfcceefd6782
#
_cell.length_a   1.000
_cell.length_b   1.000
_cell.length_c   1.000
_cell.angle_alpha   90.00
_cell.angle_beta   90.00
_cell.angle_gamma   90.00
#
_symmetry.space_group_name_H-M   'P 1'
#
loop_
_entity.id
_entity.type
_entity.pdbx_description
1 polymer ?
#
loop_
_entity_poly.entity_id
_entity_poly.type
_entity_poly.pdbx_seq_one_letter_code
_entity_poly.pdbx_strand_id
1 'polypeptide(L)'
;MSDSGQSEGVPGADAGGGGVAGGELVHHVELWMDDLATAERQWGPVLTALGCEPFQNWEQGRSWRRGGSYVVIEQSPALRAGGHDRLRAGINHLAVRGDRAAVLAVAAAAGWSVRTDTGQAVHLTDSQGFELEVVYG
;
A
#
# COMPACT_ATOMS: atom_id res chain seq x y z
N MET A 1 12.81 0.93 20.09
CA MET A 1 12.65 0.68 19.42
C MET A 1 12.48 0.48 18.53
N SER A 2 12.27 0.39 18.33
CA SER A 2 12.05 0.16 17.60
C SER A 2 11.90 0.02 16.60
N ASP A 3 11.29 -0.09 16.40
CA ASP A 3 10.97 -0.17 15.27
C ASP A 3 11.96 -0.09 14.40
N SER A 4 12.85 0.03 14.68
CA SER A 4 13.85 0.16 13.83
C SER A 4 13.98 -0.89 12.84
N GLY A 5 13.59 -2.04 13.10
CA GLY A 5 13.78 -3.09 12.17
C GLY A 5 13.22 -2.76 10.83
N GLN A 6 12.19 -2.00 10.81
CA GLN A 6 11.56 -1.77 9.56
C GLN A 6 12.41 -0.95 8.65
N SER A 7 13.04 0.05 9.12
CA SER A 7 13.84 0.84 8.23
C SER A 7 14.96 0.06 7.67
N GLU A 8 15.50 -0.81 8.47
CA GLU A 8 16.64 -1.57 8.02
C GLU A 8 16.25 -2.54 6.96
N GLY A 9 15.00 -2.91 6.91
CA GLY A 9 14.56 -3.87 5.93
C GLY A 9 14.30 -3.29 4.57
N VAL A 10 14.50 -2.03 4.36
CA VAL A 10 14.17 -1.39 3.10
C VAL A 10 15.44 -0.92 2.41
N PRO A 11 16.15 -1.81 1.73
CA PRO A 11 17.42 -1.45 1.12
C PRO A 11 17.23 -0.59 -0.12
N GLY A 12 18.08 0.36 -0.29
CA GLY A 12 18.10 1.15 -1.50
C GLY A 12 16.86 1.95 -1.74
N ALA A 13 16.16 2.27 -0.70
CA ALA A 13 14.89 2.91 -0.86
C ALA A 13 14.96 4.21 -1.62
N ASP A 14 16.05 4.87 -1.51
CA ASP A 14 16.13 6.17 -2.13
C ASP A 14 16.67 6.16 -3.51
N ALA A 15 16.98 5.03 -4.02
CA ALA A 15 17.73 4.96 -5.24
C ALA A 15 17.11 5.74 -6.36
N GLY A 16 15.86 5.79 -6.48
CA GLY A 16 15.25 6.48 -7.59
C GLY A 16 14.87 7.88 -7.27
N GLY A 17 15.15 8.32 -6.11
CA GLY A 17 14.50 9.52 -5.68
C GLY A 17 14.95 10.66 -6.44
N GLY A 18 15.72 10.99 -6.87
CA GLY A 18 16.01 12.20 -7.50
C GLY A 18 15.96 13.39 -6.60
N GLY A 19 15.32 13.31 -5.52
CA GLY A 19 15.30 14.36 -4.54
C GLY A 19 15.01 15.72 -5.09
N VAL A 20 14.17 15.82 -6.04
CA VAL A 20 13.96 17.04 -6.76
C VAL A 20 12.85 17.82 -6.12
N ALA A 21 13.08 19.09 -5.89
CA ALA A 21 12.03 19.98 -5.45
C ALA A 21 10.93 19.94 -6.51
N GLY A 22 9.69 19.87 -6.11
CA GLY A 22 8.59 19.80 -7.04
C GLY A 22 8.20 18.42 -7.43
N GLY A 23 8.83 17.37 -6.90
CA GLY A 23 8.34 16.01 -7.06
C GLY A 23 7.12 15.76 -6.20
N GLU A 24 6.66 14.51 -6.20
CA GLU A 24 5.49 14.17 -5.39
C GLU A 24 5.79 14.45 -3.93
N LEU A 25 4.76 14.95 -3.23
CA LEU A 25 4.87 15.21 -1.80
C LEU A 25 5.22 13.95 -1.03
N VAL A 26 4.57 12.85 -1.36
CA VAL A 26 4.77 11.61 -0.62
C VAL A 26 5.86 10.79 -1.29
N HIS A 27 6.91 10.49 -0.54
CA HIS A 27 7.99 9.63 -1.02
C HIS A 27 7.55 8.18 -0.99
N HIS A 28 7.03 7.75 0.13
CA HIS A 28 6.49 6.40 0.27
C HIS A 28 5.56 6.36 1.47
N VAL A 29 4.76 5.32 1.54
CA VAL A 29 3.94 5.03 2.70
C VAL A 29 4.27 3.62 3.15
N GLU A 30 4.36 3.42 4.46
CA GLU A 30 4.65 2.13 5.03
C GLU A 30 3.46 1.69 5.87
N LEU A 31 2.86 0.57 5.49
CA LEU A 31 1.69 0.03 6.16
C LEU A 31 2.10 -1.26 6.87
N TRP A 32 1.86 -1.30 8.17
CA TRP A 32 2.17 -2.49 8.95
C TRP A 32 0.97 -3.42 8.96
N MET A 33 1.21 -4.68 8.60
CA MET A 33 0.19 -5.70 8.42
C MET A 33 0.35 -6.78 9.46
N ASP A 34 -0.76 -7.32 9.97
CA ASP A 34 -0.71 -8.46 10.87
C ASP A 34 -0.22 -9.72 10.16
N ASP A 35 -0.46 -9.84 8.87
CA ASP A 35 -0.13 -11.05 8.11
C ASP A 35 0.42 -10.63 6.75
N LEU A 36 1.74 -10.77 6.59
CA LEU A 36 2.41 -10.34 5.36
C LEU A 36 1.96 -11.18 4.17
N ALA A 37 1.79 -12.48 4.34
CA ALA A 37 1.43 -13.33 3.22
C ALA A 37 0.05 -12.95 2.67
N THR A 38 -0.90 -12.70 3.55
CA THR A 38 -2.22 -12.24 3.13
C THR A 38 -2.13 -10.88 2.48
N ALA A 39 -1.36 -9.97 3.07
CA ALA A 39 -1.21 -8.62 2.52
C ALA A 39 -0.60 -8.66 1.12
N GLU A 40 0.38 -9.51 0.91
CA GLU A 40 1.02 -9.62 -0.40
C GLU A 40 0.01 -10.13 -1.43
N ARG A 41 -0.79 -11.12 -1.08
CA ARG A 41 -1.80 -11.65 -2.00
C ARG A 41 -2.87 -10.63 -2.33
N GLN A 42 -3.18 -9.73 -1.40
CA GLN A 42 -4.22 -8.72 -1.61
C GLN A 42 -3.67 -7.48 -2.30
N TRP A 43 -2.58 -6.95 -1.79
CA TRP A 43 -2.06 -5.67 -2.29
C TRP A 43 -1.28 -5.82 -3.59
N GLY A 44 -0.57 -6.93 -3.77
CA GLY A 44 0.26 -7.11 -4.96
C GLY A 44 -0.52 -6.97 -6.26
N PRO A 45 -1.60 -7.74 -6.45
CA PRO A 45 -2.35 -7.64 -7.70
C PRO A 45 -2.95 -6.25 -7.94
N VAL A 46 -3.43 -5.59 -6.90
CA VAL A 46 -4.03 -4.27 -7.03
C VAL A 46 -2.97 -3.23 -7.36
N LEU A 47 -1.82 -3.27 -6.67
CA LEU A 47 -0.75 -2.33 -6.96
C LEU A 47 -0.19 -2.55 -8.36
N THR A 48 -0.12 -3.80 -8.81
CA THR A 48 0.29 -4.10 -10.19
C THR A 48 -0.72 -3.53 -11.18
N ALA A 49 -2.01 -3.69 -10.90
CA ALA A 49 -3.05 -3.12 -11.76
C ALA A 49 -3.01 -1.60 -11.80
N LEU A 50 -2.49 -0.99 -10.74
CA LEU A 50 -2.29 0.45 -10.69
C LEU A 50 -1.04 0.90 -11.43
N GLY A 51 -0.30 -0.02 -12.05
CA GLY A 51 0.91 0.31 -12.80
C GLY A 51 2.17 0.29 -11.96
N CYS A 52 2.11 -0.22 -10.74
CA CYS A 52 3.31 -0.34 -9.93
C CYS A 52 4.08 -1.59 -10.29
N GLU A 53 5.39 -1.55 -10.06
CA GLU A 53 6.27 -2.69 -10.25
C GLU A 53 6.81 -3.13 -8.90
N PRO A 54 7.06 -4.43 -8.70
CA PRO A 54 7.75 -4.88 -7.49
C PRO A 54 9.07 -4.14 -7.34
N PHE A 55 9.36 -3.68 -6.13
CA PHE A 55 10.52 -2.84 -5.91
C PHE A 55 11.49 -3.47 -4.91
N GLN A 56 11.04 -3.70 -3.68
CA GLN A 56 11.91 -4.23 -2.64
C GLN A 56 11.27 -5.49 -2.06
N ASN A 57 12.14 -6.42 -1.62
CA ASN A 57 11.69 -7.68 -1.08
C ASN A 57 12.66 -8.07 0.03
N TRP A 58 12.16 -8.16 1.25
CA TRP A 58 12.95 -8.62 2.39
C TRP A 58 12.08 -9.51 3.27
N GLU A 59 12.67 -10.06 4.31
CA GLU A 59 11.99 -11.10 5.07
C GLU A 59 10.66 -10.62 5.63
N GLN A 60 10.59 -9.39 6.12
CA GLN A 60 9.38 -8.90 6.75
C GLN A 60 8.51 -8.05 5.86
N GLY A 61 8.89 -7.78 4.62
CA GLY A 61 8.10 -6.85 3.83
C GLY A 61 8.31 -6.90 2.33
N ARG A 62 7.49 -6.13 1.66
CA ARG A 62 7.48 -5.99 0.21
C ARG A 62 7.17 -4.54 -0.13
N SER A 63 7.60 -4.09 -1.29
CA SER A 63 7.16 -2.79 -1.77
C SER A 63 6.94 -2.82 -3.28
N TRP A 64 6.13 -1.90 -3.74
CA TRP A 64 5.81 -1.70 -5.16
C TRP A 64 5.95 -0.22 -5.47
N ARG A 65 6.51 0.10 -6.62
CA ARG A 65 6.86 1.46 -7.00
C ARG A 65 6.22 1.86 -8.32
N ARG A 66 5.78 3.10 -8.37
CA ARG A 66 5.37 3.73 -9.63
C ARG A 66 5.93 5.14 -9.63
N GLY A 67 6.73 5.49 -10.62
CA GLY A 67 7.37 6.79 -10.67
C GLY A 67 8.23 7.03 -9.45
N GLY A 68 8.04 8.16 -8.80
CA GLY A 68 8.84 8.55 -7.65
C GLY A 68 8.28 8.13 -6.31
N SER A 69 7.21 7.33 -6.28
CA SER A 69 6.63 6.94 -5.00
C SER A 69 6.44 5.44 -4.92
N TYR A 70 6.37 4.92 -3.70
CA TYR A 70 6.16 3.49 -3.52
C TYR A 70 5.38 3.20 -2.24
N VAL A 71 4.79 2.02 -2.20
CA VAL A 71 3.99 1.53 -1.08
C VAL A 71 4.72 0.33 -0.49
N VAL A 72 4.92 0.36 0.82
CA VAL A 72 5.55 -0.71 1.57
C VAL A 72 4.48 -1.40 2.41
N ILE A 73 4.46 -2.73 2.37
CA ILE A 73 3.71 -3.50 3.36
C ILE A 73 4.72 -4.32 4.16
N GLU A 74 4.53 -4.34 5.47
CA GLU A 74 5.52 -4.97 6.33
C GLU A 74 4.82 -5.60 7.53
N GLN A 75 5.25 -6.81 7.88
CA GLN A 75 4.90 -7.41 9.17
C GLN A 75 6.12 -7.28 10.05
N SER A 76 6.22 -6.13 10.71
CA SER A 76 7.38 -5.80 11.53
C SER A 76 7.43 -6.67 12.77
N PRO A 77 8.63 -7.09 13.21
CA PRO A 77 8.74 -7.77 14.52
C PRO A 77 8.29 -6.88 15.67
N ALA A 78 8.23 -5.56 15.47
CA ALA A 78 7.77 -4.65 16.52
C ALA A 78 6.26 -4.47 16.52
N LEU A 79 5.55 -5.10 15.58
CA LEU A 79 4.12 -4.94 15.44
C LEU A 79 3.39 -5.45 16.67
N ARG A 80 2.40 -4.67 17.11
CA ARG A 80 1.43 -5.16 18.10
C ARG A 80 0.19 -5.57 17.32
N ALA A 81 -0.16 -6.85 17.42
CA ALA A 81 -1.25 -7.41 16.65
C ALA A 81 -2.57 -6.76 17.03
N GLY A 82 -3.56 -6.88 16.16
CA GLY A 82 -4.90 -6.34 16.41
C GLY A 82 -5.53 -5.72 15.20
N GLY A 83 -4.82 -5.70 14.07
CA GLY A 83 -5.34 -5.14 12.85
C GLY A 83 -5.32 -3.64 12.86
N HIS A 84 -5.72 -3.07 11.76
CA HIS A 84 -5.86 -1.62 11.60
C HIS A 84 -7.34 -1.24 11.71
N ASP A 85 -7.61 -0.24 12.53
CA ASP A 85 -8.96 0.30 12.64
C ASP A 85 -8.95 1.70 12.07
N ARG A 86 -9.46 1.86 10.86
CA ARG A 86 -9.42 3.14 10.17
C ARG A 86 -10.34 4.18 10.78
N LEU A 87 -11.17 3.78 11.72
CA LEU A 87 -12.06 4.72 12.41
C LEU A 87 -11.44 5.28 13.67
N ARG A 88 -10.22 4.88 13.98
CA ARG A 88 -9.49 5.44 15.10
C ARG A 88 -8.53 6.50 14.58
N ALA A 89 -7.99 7.29 15.48
CA ALA A 89 -6.99 8.29 15.10
C ALA A 89 -5.83 7.63 14.37
N GLY A 90 -5.41 8.23 13.27
CA GLY A 90 -4.35 7.69 12.43
C GLY A 90 -4.77 7.73 10.96
N ILE A 91 -4.27 6.79 10.17
CA ILE A 91 -4.61 6.73 8.75
C ILE A 91 -6.04 6.23 8.60
N ASN A 92 -6.86 6.99 7.89
CA ASN A 92 -8.20 6.54 7.51
C ASN A 92 -8.15 5.74 6.21
N HIS A 93 -7.44 6.25 5.21
CA HIS A 93 -7.29 5.54 3.94
C HIS A 93 -6.11 6.12 3.17
N LEU A 94 -5.68 5.37 2.17
CA LEU A 94 -4.66 5.80 1.22
C LEU A 94 -5.35 6.05 -0.10
N ALA A 95 -5.13 7.21 -0.70
CA ALA A 95 -5.72 7.54 -2.00
C ALA A 95 -4.65 7.58 -3.07
N VAL A 96 -4.92 6.90 -4.18
CA VAL A 96 -3.99 6.81 -5.32
C VAL A 96 -4.76 7.04 -6.62
N ARG A 97 -4.05 7.45 -7.66
CA ARG A 97 -4.65 7.57 -8.98
C ARG A 97 -4.47 6.28 -9.75
N GLY A 98 -5.52 5.87 -10.47
CA GLY A 98 -5.39 4.67 -11.27
C GLY A 98 -6.63 4.40 -12.09
N ASP A 99 -6.57 3.33 -12.86
CA ASP A 99 -7.65 2.92 -13.73
C ASP A 99 -8.62 2.02 -12.98
N ARG A 100 -9.87 2.46 -12.89
CA ARG A 100 -10.91 1.75 -12.17
C ARG A 100 -11.09 0.33 -12.68
N ALA A 101 -11.20 0.18 -14.00
CA ALA A 101 -11.50 -1.12 -14.57
C ALA A 101 -10.38 -2.12 -14.31
N ALA A 102 -9.13 -1.68 -14.44
CA ALA A 102 -7.98 -2.56 -14.19
C ALA A 102 -7.95 -3.03 -12.74
N VAL A 103 -8.22 -2.13 -11.80
CA VAL A 103 -8.22 -2.47 -10.39
C VAL A 103 -9.36 -3.42 -10.06
N LEU A 104 -10.58 -3.11 -10.52
CA LEU A 104 -11.73 -3.96 -10.20
C LEU A 104 -11.61 -5.34 -10.84
N ALA A 105 -10.89 -5.45 -11.94
CA ALA A 105 -10.71 -6.74 -12.59
C ALA A 105 -9.98 -7.75 -11.70
N VAL A 106 -9.16 -7.28 -10.75
CA VAL A 106 -8.37 -8.17 -9.90
C VAL A 106 -8.76 -8.10 -8.42
N ALA A 107 -9.47 -7.05 -8.02
CA ALA A 107 -9.65 -6.78 -6.60
C ALA A 107 -10.44 -7.87 -5.87
N ALA A 108 -11.57 -8.28 -6.41
CA ALA A 108 -12.43 -9.25 -5.73
C ALA A 108 -11.71 -10.59 -5.55
N ALA A 109 -11.04 -11.06 -6.60
CA ALA A 109 -10.32 -12.33 -6.51
C ALA A 109 -9.14 -12.24 -5.55
N ALA A 110 -8.60 -11.05 -5.36
CA ALA A 110 -7.50 -10.84 -4.42
C ALA A 110 -7.99 -10.67 -2.98
N GLY A 111 -9.29 -10.59 -2.76
CA GLY A 111 -9.82 -10.53 -1.40
C GLY A 111 -10.26 -9.15 -0.95
N TRP A 112 -10.37 -8.20 -1.86
CA TRP A 112 -10.85 -6.87 -1.52
C TRP A 112 -12.37 -6.78 -1.68
N SER A 113 -12.96 -5.89 -0.91
CA SER A 113 -14.38 -5.56 -1.03
C SER A 113 -14.52 -4.12 -1.47
N VAL A 114 -15.50 -3.85 -2.34
CA VAL A 114 -15.81 -2.48 -2.72
C VAL A 114 -16.76 -1.91 -1.67
N ARG A 115 -16.33 -0.83 -1.01
CA ARG A 115 -17.17 -0.17 -0.02
C ARG A 115 -18.07 0.86 -0.69
N THR A 116 -17.55 1.62 -1.62
CA THR A 116 -18.35 2.62 -2.33
C THR A 116 -17.65 3.03 -3.63
N ASP A 117 -18.42 3.55 -4.54
CA ASP A 117 -17.92 4.06 -5.81
C ASP A 117 -18.69 5.35 -6.08
N THR A 118 -17.98 6.47 -6.15
CA THR A 118 -18.62 7.77 -6.26
C THR A 118 -18.74 8.27 -7.69
N GLY A 119 -18.21 7.52 -8.66
CA GLY A 119 -18.13 8.00 -10.04
C GLY A 119 -16.83 8.73 -10.31
N GLN A 120 -16.05 9.03 -9.30
CA GLN A 120 -14.73 9.64 -9.44
C GLN A 120 -13.66 8.85 -8.70
N ALA A 121 -14.07 8.05 -7.73
CA ALA A 121 -13.15 7.25 -6.96
C ALA A 121 -13.87 6.00 -6.47
N VAL A 122 -13.17 4.88 -6.41
CA VAL A 122 -13.67 3.66 -5.81
C VAL A 122 -12.91 3.40 -4.52
N HIS A 123 -13.65 3.04 -3.47
CA HIS A 123 -13.08 2.76 -2.15
C HIS A 123 -13.14 1.27 -1.90
N LEU A 124 -11.97 0.68 -1.63
CA LEU A 124 -11.82 -0.75 -1.44
C LEU A 124 -11.27 -1.01 -0.05
N THR A 125 -11.72 -2.09 0.57
CA THR A 125 -11.18 -2.49 1.88
C THR A 125 -10.52 -3.84 1.74
N ASP A 126 -9.36 -4.00 2.38
CA ASP A 126 -8.68 -5.29 2.45
C ASP A 126 -9.21 -6.07 3.67
N SER A 127 -8.60 -7.22 3.97
CA SER A 127 -9.07 -8.03 5.09
C SER A 127 -8.39 -7.66 6.40
N GLN A 128 -7.48 -6.70 6.40
CA GLN A 128 -6.73 -6.35 7.61
C GLN A 128 -7.08 -4.94 8.12
N GLY A 129 -8.16 -4.37 7.60
CA GLY A 129 -8.68 -3.11 8.12
C GLY A 129 -8.26 -1.87 7.36
N PHE A 130 -7.53 -2.02 6.27
CA PHE A 130 -7.09 -0.87 5.49
C PHE A 130 -8.06 -0.56 4.37
N GLU A 131 -8.15 0.73 4.05
CA GLU A 131 -8.95 1.19 2.92
C GLU A 131 -8.06 1.86 1.90
N LEU A 132 -8.28 1.53 0.64
CA LEU A 132 -7.59 2.13 -0.49
C LEU A 132 -8.63 2.83 -1.36
N GLU A 133 -8.36 4.10 -1.66
CA GLU A 133 -9.20 4.86 -2.57
C GLU A 133 -8.47 4.99 -3.90
N VAL A 134 -9.10 4.55 -4.98
CA VAL A 134 -8.54 4.68 -6.32
C VAL A 134 -9.31 5.79 -7.03
N VAL A 135 -8.61 6.90 -7.28
CA VAL A 135 -9.19 8.08 -7.92
C VAL A 135 -9.01 7.92 -9.41
N TYR A 136 -10.11 7.90 -10.16
CA TYR A 136 -10.07 7.66 -11.60
C TYR A 136 -10.76 8.76 -12.39
N GLY A 137 -11.43 9.69 -11.72
CA GLY A 137 -12.12 10.79 -12.37
C GLY A 137 -11.45 12.12 -12.31
#